data_0b348d4858583d541ad51db091b6e1e0
#
_entry.id   0b348d4858583d541ad51db091b6e1e0
#
_cell.length_a   1.000
_cell.length_b   1.000
_cell.length_c   1.000
_cell.angle_alpha   90.00
_cell.angle_beta   90.00
_cell.angle_gamma   90.00
#
_symmetry.space_group_name_H-M   'P 1'
#
loop_
_entity.id
_entity.type
_entity.pdbx_description
1 polymer ?
#
loop_
_entity_poly.entity_id
_entity_poly.type
_entity_poly.pdbx_seq_one_letter_code
_entity_poly.pdbx_strand_id
1 'polypeptide(L)'
;RDDVESRGLGDVYKRQDFRNMLLDEITEESSEFLPILGDEKELLNDNLNIPDTLPILPLRNTVLFPGVVIPINIGRDKSLKLIRYAYKQSALIGVIAQKDTNTENPTMDDLFKIGTIASILKILEMPDGTTTAIIQGKKRFLLEDILYDDPYHVGKIILKQEERMPENDPEYNAIAESLKEMATKIVKYSSHIPNEAGFALKNIESMLFLICLLYTSP
;
A
#
# COMPACT_ATOMS: atom_id res chain seq x y z
N ARG A 1 -1.19 12.39 -37.47
CA ARG A 1 -1.34 11.09 -36.80
C ARG A 1 -0.27 10.82 -35.72
N ASP A 2 0.70 11.74 -35.57
CA ASP A 2 1.88 11.59 -34.68
C ASP A 2 1.77 12.35 -33.34
N ASP A 3 0.68 13.09 -33.11
CA ASP A 3 0.54 13.94 -31.91
C ASP A 3 -0.05 13.24 -30.67
N VAL A 4 -0.57 12.01 -30.78
CA VAL A 4 -1.21 11.31 -29.67
C VAL A 4 -0.24 10.41 -28.92
N GLU A 5 0.78 9.87 -29.57
CA GLU A 5 1.78 9.01 -28.94
C GLU A 5 2.81 9.79 -28.10
N SER A 6 3.11 11.04 -28.44
CA SER A 6 4.10 11.83 -27.71
C SER A 6 3.60 12.37 -26.35
N ARG A 7 2.28 12.52 -26.16
CA ARG A 7 1.69 12.98 -24.90
C ARG A 7 1.69 11.89 -23.82
N GLY A 8 1.54 10.62 -24.20
CA GLY A 8 1.56 9.49 -23.25
C GLY A 8 2.93 9.20 -22.65
N LEU A 9 4.00 9.33 -23.44
CA LEU A 9 5.37 9.08 -22.95
C LEU A 9 5.87 10.18 -22.00
N GLY A 10 5.55 11.45 -22.26
CA GLY A 10 5.96 12.57 -21.40
C GLY A 10 5.34 12.51 -20.00
N ASP A 11 4.11 12.01 -19.89
CA ASP A 11 3.43 11.85 -18.60
C ASP A 11 3.97 10.66 -17.79
N VAL A 12 4.39 9.58 -18.45
CA VAL A 12 5.02 8.43 -17.81
C VAL A 12 6.39 8.79 -17.23
N TYR A 13 7.22 9.53 -17.99
CA TYR A 13 8.53 9.99 -17.51
C TYR A 13 8.41 10.99 -16.35
N LYS A 14 7.50 11.95 -16.41
CA LYS A 14 7.27 12.91 -15.32
C LYS A 14 6.78 12.23 -14.04
N ARG A 15 5.94 11.19 -14.14
CA ARG A 15 5.45 10.42 -12.97
C ARG A 15 6.54 9.55 -12.36
N GLN A 16 7.41 8.98 -13.19
CA GLN A 16 8.52 8.15 -12.73
C GLN A 16 9.60 8.99 -12.03
N ASP A 17 9.88 10.18 -12.55
CA ASP A 17 10.79 11.14 -11.92
C ASP A 17 10.23 11.67 -10.59
N PHE A 18 8.93 11.97 -10.53
CA PHE A 18 8.26 12.40 -9.30
C PHE A 18 8.25 11.30 -8.23
N ARG A 19 8.01 10.05 -8.63
CA ARG A 19 8.06 8.89 -7.73
C ARG A 19 9.47 8.64 -7.20
N ASN A 20 10.49 8.77 -8.04
CA ASN A 20 11.88 8.62 -7.63
C ASN A 20 12.32 9.78 -6.72
N MET A 21 11.92 11.00 -7.01
CA MET A 21 12.18 12.18 -6.19
C MET A 21 11.53 12.05 -4.80
N LEU A 22 10.27 11.60 -4.72
CA LEU A 22 9.59 11.33 -3.45
C LEU A 22 10.24 10.17 -2.67
N LEU A 23 10.72 9.14 -3.35
CA LEU A 23 11.43 8.03 -2.70
C LEU A 23 12.81 8.48 -2.17
N ASP A 24 13.44 9.46 -2.80
CA ASP A 24 14.70 10.05 -2.33
C ASP A 24 14.46 11.03 -1.16
N GLU A 25 13.40 11.83 -1.18
CA GLU A 25 13.02 12.71 -0.05
C GLU A 25 12.64 11.93 1.21
N ILE A 26 12.01 10.75 1.09
CA ILE A 26 11.71 9.86 2.24
C ILE A 26 13.00 9.39 2.94
N THR A 27 14.16 9.46 2.28
CA THR A 27 15.43 9.01 2.85
C THR A 27 16.14 10.08 3.68
N GLU A 28 15.77 11.35 3.58
CA GLU A 28 16.56 12.44 4.18
C GLU A 28 15.93 13.13 5.38
N GLU A 29 14.60 13.19 5.52
CA GLU A 29 13.99 13.88 6.69
C GLU A 29 12.65 13.26 7.13
N SER A 30 12.61 12.91 8.42
CA SER A 30 11.46 12.88 9.34
C SER A 30 10.32 11.86 9.17
N SER A 31 9.90 11.45 10.31
CA SER A 31 8.92 10.50 10.79
C SER A 31 7.43 10.77 10.49
N GLU A 32 7.07 11.67 9.59
CA GLU A 32 5.69 11.93 9.19
C GLU A 32 5.51 11.58 7.70
N PHE A 33 5.31 10.27 7.44
CA PHE A 33 5.09 9.78 6.09
C PHE A 33 3.64 9.98 5.67
N LEU A 34 3.43 10.83 4.67
CA LEU A 34 2.20 10.78 3.89
C LEU A 34 2.22 9.50 3.03
N PRO A 35 1.15 8.71 3.00
CA PRO A 35 1.06 7.56 2.09
C PRO A 35 1.26 8.03 0.66
N ILE A 36 2.26 7.48 -0.03
CA ILE A 36 2.53 7.83 -1.41
C ILE A 36 1.44 7.21 -2.29
N LEU A 37 0.84 8.04 -3.13
CA LEU A 37 -0.15 7.62 -4.10
C LEU A 37 0.48 6.64 -5.10
N GLY A 38 0.09 5.37 -5.03
CA GLY A 38 0.37 4.38 -6.08
C GLY A 38 -0.40 4.69 -7.36
N ASP A 39 -0.04 4.06 -8.47
CA ASP A 39 -0.76 4.25 -9.74
C ASP A 39 -2.13 3.53 -9.65
N GLU A 40 -3.24 4.27 -9.77
CA GLU A 40 -4.61 3.71 -9.80
C GLU A 40 -4.77 2.64 -10.89
N LYS A 41 -4.05 2.77 -12.00
CA LYS A 41 -4.06 1.80 -13.10
C LYS A 41 -3.45 0.46 -12.71
N GLU A 42 -2.55 0.43 -11.73
CA GLU A 42 -2.00 -0.83 -11.20
C GLU A 42 -3.01 -1.61 -10.37
N LEU A 43 -4.01 -0.95 -9.76
CA LEU A 43 -5.11 -1.60 -9.05
C LEU A 43 -6.01 -2.42 -9.98
N LEU A 44 -6.15 -1.96 -11.22
CA LEU A 44 -7.01 -2.57 -12.24
C LEU A 44 -6.28 -3.64 -13.06
N ASN A 45 -4.99 -3.86 -12.80
CA ASN A 45 -4.19 -4.80 -13.56
C ASN A 45 -4.52 -6.25 -13.14
N ASP A 46 -5.42 -6.91 -13.88
CA ASP A 46 -5.84 -8.29 -13.64
C ASP A 46 -4.77 -9.35 -14.02
N ASN A 47 -3.68 -8.93 -14.66
CA ASN A 47 -2.64 -9.82 -15.19
C ASN A 47 -1.53 -10.21 -14.19
N LEU A 48 -1.69 -9.90 -12.90
CA LEU A 48 -0.75 -10.38 -11.88
C LEU A 48 -0.91 -11.89 -11.71
N ASN A 49 0.12 -12.64 -12.09
CA ASN A 49 0.17 -14.07 -11.78
C ASN A 49 0.46 -14.24 -10.29
N ILE A 50 -0.59 -14.38 -9.50
CA ILE A 50 -0.52 -14.47 -8.04
C ILE A 50 -0.62 -15.95 -7.67
N PRO A 51 0.39 -16.52 -6.99
CA PRO A 51 0.33 -17.90 -6.53
C PRO A 51 -0.67 -18.08 -5.38
N ASP A 52 -1.20 -19.29 -5.23
CA ASP A 52 -2.14 -19.64 -4.15
C ASP A 52 -1.48 -19.63 -2.76
N THR A 53 -0.15 -19.57 -2.69
CA THR A 53 0.62 -19.52 -1.46
C THR A 53 1.58 -18.34 -1.48
N LEU A 54 1.60 -17.56 -0.39
CA LEU A 54 2.48 -16.40 -0.25
C LEU A 54 3.21 -16.39 1.08
N PRO A 55 4.43 -15.82 1.11
CA PRO A 55 5.05 -15.40 2.37
C PRO A 55 4.16 -14.36 3.06
N ILE A 56 3.83 -14.57 4.33
CA ILE A 56 2.91 -13.71 5.10
C ILE A 56 3.68 -12.82 6.06
N LEU A 57 3.51 -11.51 5.92
CA LEU A 57 4.08 -10.49 6.79
C LEU A 57 3.01 -9.93 7.74
N PRO A 58 3.06 -10.27 9.04
CA PRO A 58 2.17 -9.68 10.04
C PRO A 58 2.59 -8.23 10.35
N LEU A 59 1.64 -7.29 10.27
CA LEU A 59 1.81 -5.90 10.66
C LEU A 59 1.21 -5.58 12.03
N ARG A 60 1.90 -4.71 12.76
CA ARG A 60 1.42 -4.11 14.02
C ARG A 60 0.90 -2.70 13.75
N ASN A 61 -0.22 -2.33 14.32
CA ASN A 61 -0.79 -0.96 14.30
C ASN A 61 -1.00 -0.34 12.91
N THR A 62 -0.92 -1.14 11.85
CA THR A 62 -1.02 -0.62 10.48
C THR A 62 -1.77 -1.60 9.61
N VAL A 63 -2.58 -1.08 8.70
CA VAL A 63 -3.26 -1.85 7.67
C VAL A 63 -2.78 -1.35 6.30
N LEU A 64 -2.36 -2.27 5.45
CA LEU A 64 -2.02 -1.94 4.06
C LEU A 64 -3.26 -2.10 3.19
N PHE A 65 -3.53 -1.08 2.38
CA PHE A 65 -4.60 -1.11 1.40
C PHE A 65 -4.06 -1.23 -0.03
N PRO A 66 -4.86 -1.75 -0.99
CA PRO A 66 -4.51 -1.74 -2.40
C PRO A 66 -4.21 -0.33 -2.90
N GLY A 67 -3.17 -0.18 -3.74
CA GLY A 67 -2.73 1.09 -4.31
C GLY A 67 -1.93 1.99 -3.38
N VAL A 68 -1.90 1.71 -2.09
CA VAL A 68 -1.18 2.54 -1.11
C VAL A 68 0.25 2.06 -0.98
N VAL A 69 1.19 3.01 -0.86
CA VAL A 69 2.60 2.77 -0.57
C VAL A 69 2.89 3.26 0.85
N ILE A 70 3.41 2.37 1.69
CA ILE A 70 3.77 2.71 3.06
C ILE A 70 5.18 2.21 3.41
N PRO A 71 5.93 2.96 4.23
CA PRO A 71 7.11 2.44 4.90
C PRO A 71 6.69 1.62 6.12
N ILE A 72 7.35 0.51 6.35
CA ILE A 72 7.16 -0.33 7.53
C ILE A 72 8.50 -0.65 8.19
N ASN A 73 8.56 -0.50 9.50
CA ASN A 73 9.74 -0.87 10.28
C ASN A 73 9.70 -2.37 10.58
N ILE A 74 10.78 -3.05 10.24
CA ILE A 74 10.93 -4.50 10.38
C ILE A 74 11.83 -4.79 11.57
N GLY A 75 11.24 -5.25 12.67
CA GLY A 75 11.99 -5.54 13.90
C GLY A 75 12.10 -7.03 14.25
N ARG A 76 11.29 -7.91 13.62
CA ARG A 76 11.32 -9.35 13.93
C ARG A 76 12.23 -10.10 12.98
N ASP A 77 12.98 -11.07 13.50
CA ASP A 77 13.90 -11.91 12.70
C ASP A 77 13.18 -12.64 11.55
N LYS A 78 12.00 -13.22 11.82
CA LYS A 78 11.19 -13.88 10.79
C LYS A 78 10.77 -12.92 9.68
N SER A 79 10.37 -11.69 10.04
CA SER A 79 9.99 -10.64 9.09
C SER A 79 11.19 -10.16 8.27
N LEU A 80 12.36 -10.00 8.89
CA LEU A 80 13.61 -9.64 8.18
C LEU A 80 14.01 -10.70 7.15
N LYS A 81 13.95 -11.99 7.53
CA LYS A 81 14.24 -13.10 6.62
C LYS A 81 13.26 -13.09 5.43
N LEU A 82 11.96 -12.90 5.70
CA LEU A 82 10.92 -12.82 4.68
C LEU A 82 11.18 -11.67 3.70
N ILE A 83 11.36 -10.46 4.22
CA ILE A 83 11.55 -9.25 3.40
C ILE A 83 12.80 -9.35 2.52
N ARG A 84 13.94 -9.81 3.09
CA ARG A 84 15.17 -10.00 2.32
C ARG A 84 15.02 -11.06 1.23
N TYR A 85 14.35 -12.17 1.53
CA TYR A 85 14.05 -13.21 0.54
C TYR A 85 13.16 -12.67 -0.58
N ALA A 86 12.03 -12.08 -0.22
CA ALA A 86 11.04 -11.59 -1.19
C ALA A 86 11.61 -10.47 -2.08
N TYR A 87 12.37 -9.53 -1.51
CA TYR A 87 13.02 -8.46 -2.27
C TYR A 87 14.04 -9.01 -3.29
N LYS A 88 14.90 -9.96 -2.86
CA LYS A 88 15.90 -10.58 -3.74
C LYS A 88 15.29 -11.36 -4.90
N GLN A 89 14.11 -11.97 -4.69
CA GLN A 89 13.40 -12.74 -5.71
C GLN A 89 12.37 -11.91 -6.48
N SER A 90 12.20 -10.63 -6.17
CA SER A 90 11.10 -9.79 -6.66
C SER A 90 9.73 -10.47 -6.45
N ALA A 91 9.59 -11.22 -5.35
CA ALA A 91 8.41 -12.00 -5.04
C ALA A 91 7.32 -11.14 -4.36
N LEU A 92 6.07 -11.49 -4.64
CA LEU A 92 4.94 -10.92 -3.91
C LEU A 92 4.87 -11.48 -2.50
N ILE A 93 4.36 -10.67 -1.57
CA ILE A 93 4.11 -11.03 -0.18
C ILE A 93 2.65 -10.77 0.18
N GLY A 94 2.12 -11.55 1.11
CA GLY A 94 0.85 -11.26 1.75
C GLY A 94 1.09 -10.43 3.01
N VAL A 95 0.48 -9.27 3.10
CA VAL A 95 0.58 -8.38 4.27
C VAL A 95 -0.73 -8.41 5.02
N ILE A 96 -0.69 -8.66 6.33
CA ILE A 96 -1.89 -8.84 7.14
C ILE A 96 -1.74 -8.20 8.51
N ALA A 97 -2.77 -7.52 9.01
CA ALA A 97 -2.73 -6.89 10.32
C ALA A 97 -2.91 -7.91 11.44
N GLN A 98 -2.20 -7.70 12.57
CA GLN A 98 -2.42 -8.43 13.81
C GLN A 98 -3.60 -7.84 14.59
N LYS A 99 -4.30 -8.72 15.34
CA LYS A 99 -5.37 -8.31 16.25
C LYS A 99 -4.81 -7.68 17.52
N ASP A 100 -3.76 -8.29 18.09
CA ASP A 100 -3.04 -7.77 19.25
C ASP A 100 -1.59 -7.43 18.88
N THR A 101 -1.23 -6.19 19.11
CA THR A 101 0.10 -5.64 18.77
C THR A 101 1.21 -6.16 19.66
N ASN A 102 0.89 -6.69 20.85
CA ASN A 102 1.86 -7.21 21.82
C ASN A 102 2.30 -8.64 21.49
N THR A 103 1.57 -9.37 20.64
CA THR A 103 1.92 -10.74 20.28
C THR A 103 3.20 -10.76 19.44
N GLU A 104 4.26 -11.35 19.98
CA GLU A 104 5.56 -11.46 19.31
C GLU A 104 5.54 -12.43 18.12
N ASN A 105 4.98 -13.63 18.33
CA ASN A 105 4.88 -14.68 17.33
C ASN A 105 3.40 -14.97 17.06
N PRO A 106 2.76 -14.19 16.17
CA PRO A 106 1.35 -14.35 15.89
C PRO A 106 1.06 -15.67 15.18
N THR A 107 0.03 -16.36 15.64
CA THR A 107 -0.57 -17.54 15.01
C THR A 107 -1.70 -17.10 14.06
N MET A 108 -2.34 -18.05 13.38
CA MET A 108 -3.50 -17.76 12.53
C MET A 108 -4.62 -17.04 13.29
N ASP A 109 -4.85 -17.38 14.54
CA ASP A 109 -5.90 -16.79 15.38
C ASP A 109 -5.62 -15.34 15.78
N ASP A 110 -4.35 -14.94 15.80
CA ASP A 110 -3.89 -13.59 16.13
C ASP A 110 -3.92 -12.64 14.93
N LEU A 111 -4.20 -13.17 13.73
CA LEU A 111 -4.26 -12.39 12.50
C LEU A 111 -5.71 -12.09 12.10
N PHE A 112 -5.91 -10.97 11.41
CA PHE A 112 -7.14 -10.75 10.67
C PHE A 112 -7.18 -11.70 9.47
N LYS A 113 -8.39 -12.00 8.99
CA LYS A 113 -8.55 -12.93 7.85
C LYS A 113 -8.25 -12.30 6.49
N ILE A 114 -8.45 -10.99 6.38
CA ILE A 114 -8.27 -10.26 5.12
C ILE A 114 -6.96 -9.49 5.18
N GLY A 115 -6.13 -9.69 4.17
CA GLY A 115 -4.86 -8.99 3.98
C GLY A 115 -4.75 -8.41 2.58
N THR A 116 -3.61 -7.78 2.31
CA THR A 116 -3.29 -7.18 1.02
C THR A 116 -2.00 -7.77 0.47
N ILE A 117 -2.04 -8.22 -0.78
CA ILE A 117 -0.86 -8.65 -1.54
C ILE A 117 -0.03 -7.41 -1.83
N ALA A 118 1.27 -7.49 -1.61
CA ALA A 118 2.17 -6.37 -1.80
C ALA A 118 3.45 -6.75 -2.55
N SER A 119 4.03 -5.75 -3.21
CA SER A 119 5.40 -5.78 -3.70
C SER A 119 6.28 -4.93 -2.80
N ILE A 120 7.54 -5.35 -2.63
CA ILE A 120 8.54 -4.57 -1.92
C ILE A 120 9.24 -3.68 -2.94
N LEU A 121 9.13 -2.37 -2.76
CA LEU A 121 9.75 -1.39 -3.66
C LEU A 121 11.21 -1.13 -3.30
N LYS A 122 11.50 -0.97 -2.00
CA LYS A 122 12.85 -0.64 -1.51
C LYS A 122 13.04 -1.17 -0.08
N ILE A 123 14.27 -1.48 0.27
CA ILE A 123 14.68 -1.76 1.65
C ILE A 123 15.72 -0.73 2.03
N LEU A 124 15.55 -0.11 3.18
CA LEU A 124 16.43 0.89 3.76
C LEU A 124 16.98 0.34 5.07
N GLU A 125 18.30 0.30 5.20
CA GLU A 125 18.98 -0.01 6.44
C GLU A 125 19.42 1.33 7.08
N MET A 126 18.82 1.65 8.22
CA MET A 126 19.08 2.90 8.92
C MET A 126 20.38 2.80 9.72
N PRO A 127 21.07 3.95 10.02
CA PRO A 127 22.33 3.96 10.79
C PRO A 127 22.19 3.37 12.20
N ASP A 128 21.00 3.39 12.78
CA ASP A 128 20.67 2.80 14.09
C ASP A 128 20.48 1.27 14.05
N GLY A 129 20.64 0.65 12.87
CA GLY A 129 20.46 -0.80 12.65
C GLY A 129 19.02 -1.22 12.40
N THR A 130 18.06 -0.30 12.38
CA THR A 130 16.68 -0.61 12.00
C THR A 130 16.55 -0.81 10.49
N THR A 131 15.68 -1.74 10.09
CA THR A 131 15.38 -1.99 8.67
C THR A 131 13.98 -1.50 8.37
N THR A 132 13.86 -0.62 7.39
CA THR A 132 12.56 -0.13 6.89
C THR A 132 12.34 -0.68 5.49
N ALA A 133 11.17 -1.26 5.23
CA ALA A 133 10.76 -1.70 3.91
C ALA A 133 9.66 -0.77 3.38
N ILE A 134 9.83 -0.28 2.15
CA ILE A 134 8.79 0.45 1.43
C ILE A 134 8.01 -0.57 0.62
N ILE A 135 6.73 -0.72 0.92
CA ILE A 135 5.85 -1.71 0.31
C ILE A 135 4.67 -1.04 -0.38
N GLN A 136 4.22 -1.65 -1.48
CA GLN A 136 3.05 -1.20 -2.23
C GLN A 136 1.98 -2.28 -2.24
N GLY A 137 0.77 -1.95 -1.79
CA GLY A 137 -0.39 -2.82 -1.86
C GLY A 137 -0.90 -3.02 -3.28
N LYS A 138 -1.33 -4.23 -3.61
CA LYS A 138 -1.85 -4.60 -4.95
C LYS A 138 -3.31 -5.03 -4.90
N LYS A 139 -3.61 -6.20 -4.36
CA LYS A 139 -4.96 -6.79 -4.31
C LYS A 139 -5.25 -7.36 -2.93
N ARG A 140 -6.52 -7.44 -2.55
CA ARG A 140 -6.94 -8.07 -1.29
C ARG A 140 -6.98 -9.58 -1.44
N PHE A 141 -6.68 -10.26 -0.36
CA PHE A 141 -6.80 -11.72 -0.25
C PHE A 141 -7.44 -12.13 1.07
N LEU A 142 -8.01 -13.32 1.09
CA LEU A 142 -8.42 -14.03 2.29
C LEU A 142 -7.32 -15.01 2.66
N LEU A 143 -6.80 -14.96 3.88
CA LEU A 143 -5.90 -15.96 4.43
C LEU A 143 -6.73 -17.18 4.84
N GLU A 144 -6.49 -18.31 4.18
CA GLU A 144 -7.18 -19.57 4.45
C GLU A 144 -6.51 -20.35 5.57
N ASP A 145 -5.17 -20.48 5.49
CA ASP A 145 -4.39 -21.24 6.48
C ASP A 145 -2.91 -20.78 6.47
N ILE A 146 -2.19 -21.06 7.56
CA ILE A 146 -0.73 -20.93 7.64
C ILE A 146 -0.13 -22.32 7.49
N LEU A 147 0.55 -22.55 6.38
CA LEU A 147 1.13 -23.86 6.03
C LEU A 147 2.46 -24.11 6.74
N TYR A 148 3.28 -23.07 6.87
CA TYR A 148 4.62 -23.12 7.45
C TYR A 148 4.86 -21.87 8.29
N ASP A 149 5.65 -22.03 9.35
CA ASP A 149 5.96 -20.99 10.33
C ASP A 149 7.47 -20.68 10.40
N ASP A 150 8.31 -21.54 9.86
CA ASP A 150 9.77 -21.38 9.81
C ASP A 150 10.29 -21.53 8.37
N PRO A 151 11.18 -20.68 7.87
CA PRO A 151 11.87 -19.54 8.54
C PRO A 151 11.02 -18.29 8.68
N TYR A 152 9.84 -18.23 8.08
CA TYR A 152 8.82 -17.19 8.15
C TYR A 152 7.45 -17.81 7.84
N HIS A 153 6.38 -17.08 8.11
CA HIS A 153 5.04 -17.57 7.79
C HIS A 153 4.83 -17.69 6.28
N VAL A 154 4.29 -18.84 5.86
CA VAL A 154 3.80 -19.04 4.48
C VAL A 154 2.34 -19.48 4.58
N GLY A 155 1.46 -18.72 3.95
CA GLY A 155 0.01 -18.95 4.02
C GLY A 155 -0.59 -19.31 2.68
N LYS A 156 -1.66 -20.11 2.74
CA LYS A 156 -2.56 -20.36 1.62
C LYS A 156 -3.58 -19.23 1.53
N ILE A 157 -3.77 -18.68 0.35
CA ILE A 157 -4.60 -17.51 0.12
C ILE A 157 -5.67 -17.75 -0.93
N ILE A 158 -6.75 -16.99 -0.82
CA ILE A 158 -7.81 -16.89 -1.83
C ILE A 158 -7.93 -15.43 -2.23
N LEU A 159 -7.81 -15.15 -3.52
CA LEU A 159 -7.95 -13.79 -4.04
C LEU A 159 -9.38 -13.28 -3.80
N LYS A 160 -9.49 -12.08 -3.25
CA LYS A 160 -10.75 -11.35 -3.16
C LYS A 160 -10.97 -10.57 -4.45
N GLN A 161 -12.09 -10.83 -5.11
CA GLN A 161 -12.54 -9.97 -6.19
C GLN A 161 -13.02 -8.64 -5.60
N GLU A 162 -12.54 -7.53 -6.17
CA GLU A 162 -13.05 -6.21 -5.83
C GLU A 162 -14.42 -6.04 -6.48
N GLU A 163 -15.43 -5.71 -5.68
CA GLU A 163 -16.73 -5.30 -6.23
C GLU A 163 -16.54 -3.97 -6.94
N ARG A 164 -16.89 -3.94 -8.23
CA ARG A 164 -16.88 -2.69 -8.99
C ARG A 164 -18.02 -1.83 -8.47
N MET A 165 -17.67 -0.66 -7.99
CA MET A 165 -18.66 0.33 -7.60
C MET A 165 -19.42 0.83 -8.83
N PRO A 166 -20.72 1.13 -8.72
CA PRO A 166 -21.52 1.64 -9.83
C PRO A 166 -20.99 3.00 -10.28
N GLU A 167 -20.42 3.07 -11.49
CA GLU A 167 -19.80 4.29 -12.04
C GLU A 167 -20.78 5.45 -12.23
N ASN A 168 -22.09 5.18 -12.31
CA ASN A 168 -23.14 6.17 -12.61
C ASN A 168 -24.20 6.29 -11.51
N ASP A 169 -23.90 5.96 -10.27
CA ASP A 169 -24.81 6.16 -9.15
C ASP A 169 -24.70 7.61 -8.63
N PRO A 170 -25.78 8.43 -8.73
CA PRO A 170 -25.75 9.82 -8.28
C PRO A 170 -25.50 9.96 -6.77
N GLU A 171 -26.02 9.04 -5.96
CA GLU A 171 -25.83 9.05 -4.51
C GLU A 171 -24.37 8.75 -4.15
N TYR A 172 -23.78 7.74 -4.80
CA TYR A 172 -22.37 7.41 -4.64
C TYR A 172 -21.47 8.59 -5.02
N ASN A 173 -21.73 9.22 -6.16
CA ASN A 173 -20.95 10.38 -6.61
C ASN A 173 -21.07 11.58 -5.67
N ALA A 174 -22.26 11.84 -5.12
CA ALA A 174 -22.48 12.92 -4.16
C ALA A 174 -21.73 12.68 -2.85
N ILE A 175 -21.69 11.42 -2.37
CA ILE A 175 -20.91 11.04 -1.18
C ILE A 175 -19.42 11.20 -1.45
N ALA A 176 -18.93 10.77 -2.63
CA ALA A 176 -17.53 10.90 -3.04
C ALA A 176 -17.07 12.36 -3.04
N GLU A 177 -17.84 13.25 -3.66
CA GLU A 177 -17.53 14.68 -3.70
C GLU A 177 -17.56 15.30 -2.29
N SER A 178 -18.53 14.93 -1.46
CA SER A 178 -18.60 15.40 -0.08
C SER A 178 -17.38 14.98 0.75
N LEU A 179 -16.90 13.75 0.58
CA LEU A 179 -15.68 13.26 1.24
C LEU A 179 -14.44 14.01 0.76
N LYS A 180 -14.31 14.27 -0.55
CA LYS A 180 -13.19 15.05 -1.12
C LYS A 180 -13.18 16.48 -0.58
N GLU A 181 -14.35 17.10 -0.48
CA GLU A 181 -14.47 18.44 0.10
C GLU A 181 -14.05 18.48 1.58
N MET A 182 -14.52 17.51 2.38
CA MET A 182 -14.17 17.43 3.79
C MET A 182 -12.65 17.18 3.97
N ALA A 183 -12.09 16.24 3.22
CA ALA A 183 -10.65 15.96 3.25
C ALA A 183 -9.83 17.20 2.83
N THR A 184 -10.24 17.91 1.78
CA THR A 184 -9.60 19.16 1.35
C THR A 184 -9.66 20.25 2.43
N LYS A 185 -10.77 20.35 3.18
CA LYS A 185 -10.87 21.27 4.31
C LYS A 185 -9.92 20.90 5.44
N ILE A 186 -9.80 19.61 5.76
CA ILE A 186 -8.84 19.13 6.78
C ILE A 186 -7.42 19.51 6.38
N VAL A 187 -6.99 19.22 5.15
CA VAL A 187 -5.67 19.61 4.64
C VAL A 187 -5.44 21.11 4.78
N LYS A 188 -6.43 21.93 4.39
CA LYS A 188 -6.32 23.41 4.45
C LYS A 188 -6.18 23.96 5.86
N TYR A 189 -6.78 23.31 6.85
CA TYR A 189 -6.72 23.74 8.27
C TYR A 189 -5.59 23.06 9.05
N SER A 190 -4.93 22.05 8.51
CA SER A 190 -3.80 21.39 9.12
C SER A 190 -2.52 22.14 8.79
N SER A 191 -1.72 22.47 9.82
CA SER A 191 -0.40 23.06 9.64
C SER A 191 0.68 22.03 9.29
N HIS A 192 0.38 20.75 9.46
CA HIS A 192 1.34 19.65 9.29
C HIS A 192 1.24 18.97 7.91
N ILE A 193 0.13 19.19 7.18
CA ILE A 193 -0.09 18.59 5.88
C ILE A 193 0.26 19.60 4.78
N PRO A 194 1.15 19.26 3.82
CA PRO A 194 1.47 20.15 2.69
C PRO A 194 0.24 20.48 1.86
N ASN A 195 0.15 21.70 1.34
CA ASN A 195 -0.98 22.15 0.51
C ASN A 195 -1.13 21.34 -0.78
N GLU A 196 -0.05 20.75 -1.25
CA GLU A 196 0.02 19.87 -2.43
C GLU A 196 -0.86 18.62 -2.25
N ALA A 197 -1.03 18.13 -1.02
CA ALA A 197 -1.94 17.03 -0.71
C ALA A 197 -3.39 17.35 -1.10
N GLY A 198 -3.81 18.62 -1.01
CA GLY A 198 -5.14 19.06 -1.45
C GLY A 198 -5.36 18.92 -2.98
N PHE A 199 -4.30 19.11 -3.78
CA PHE A 199 -4.36 18.87 -5.23
C PHE A 199 -4.41 17.37 -5.53
N ALA A 200 -3.62 16.56 -4.82
CA ALA A 200 -3.63 15.12 -4.98
C ALA A 200 -5.03 14.55 -4.68
N LEU A 201 -5.66 14.94 -3.58
CA LEU A 201 -7.02 14.52 -3.20
C LEU A 201 -8.08 14.84 -4.26
N LYS A 202 -8.01 16.02 -4.89
CA LYS A 202 -8.94 16.41 -5.95
C LYS A 202 -8.82 15.58 -7.21
N ASN A 203 -7.61 15.12 -7.52
CA ASN A 203 -7.30 14.35 -8.72
C ASN A 203 -7.50 12.84 -8.56
N ILE A 204 -7.88 12.36 -7.39
CA ILE A 204 -8.21 10.95 -7.17
C ILE A 204 -9.56 10.66 -7.84
N GLU A 205 -9.56 9.76 -8.83
CA GLU A 205 -10.77 9.32 -9.52
C GLU A 205 -11.45 8.16 -8.80
N SER A 206 -10.66 7.23 -8.23
CA SER A 206 -11.18 6.06 -7.52
C SER A 206 -11.59 6.41 -6.09
N MET A 207 -12.88 6.25 -5.80
CA MET A 207 -13.41 6.42 -4.45
C MET A 207 -12.85 5.40 -3.46
N LEU A 208 -12.67 4.16 -3.91
CA LEU A 208 -12.06 3.11 -3.09
C LEU A 208 -10.64 3.52 -2.66
N PHE A 209 -9.87 4.06 -3.58
CA PHE A 209 -8.52 4.54 -3.31
C PHE A 209 -8.54 5.75 -2.35
N LEU A 210 -9.47 6.69 -2.54
CA LEU A 210 -9.66 7.82 -1.63
C LEU A 210 -9.94 7.35 -0.19
N ILE A 211 -10.84 6.39 0.00
CA ILE A 211 -11.16 5.83 1.32
C ILE A 211 -9.93 5.16 1.93
N CYS A 212 -9.20 4.35 1.14
CA CYS A 212 -7.98 3.69 1.61
C CYS A 212 -6.92 4.72 2.06
N LEU A 213 -6.74 5.78 1.28
CA LEU A 213 -5.81 6.87 1.59
C LEU A 213 -6.19 7.59 2.88
N LEU A 214 -7.47 8.00 3.01
CA LEU A 214 -7.96 8.69 4.19
C LEU A 214 -7.86 7.84 5.47
N TYR A 215 -8.03 6.52 5.33
CA TYR A 215 -7.87 5.61 6.47
C TYR A 215 -6.42 5.47 6.93
N THR A 216 -5.46 5.49 5.99
CA THR A 216 -4.02 5.32 6.28
C THR A 216 -3.31 6.62 6.62
N SER A 217 -3.94 7.78 6.36
CA SER A 217 -3.39 9.07 6.76
C SER A 217 -3.50 9.27 8.27
N PRO A 218 -2.43 9.74 8.94
CA PRO A 218 -2.42 10.01 10.37
C PRO A 218 -3.39 11.14 10.76
#